data_ff5115aa6596317c0e4282cacde023b2
#
_entry.id   ff5115aa6596317c0e4282cacde023b2
#
_cell.length_a   1.000
_cell.length_b   1.000
_cell.length_c   1.000
_cell.angle_alpha   90.00
_cell.angle_beta   90.00
_cell.angle_gamma   90.00
#
_symmetry.space_group_name_H-M   'P 1'
#
loop_
_entity.id
_entity.type
_entity.pdbx_description
1 polymer ?
#
loop_
_entity_poly.entity_id
_entity_poly.type
_entity_poly.pdbx_seq_one_letter_code
_entity_poly.pdbx_strand_id
1 'polypeptide(L)'
;MISEGLVPVFPSKTFPSHLSIVTGNYPVNHGIISNRMYDQEFNETYYIGQGSKAVVDPKWYESEPIWVTVEKSGLKSMTMFWPASEAEIMGYRPTEYFVYDGSVSHDDRINQVLRWIDYSKEKKPSFILLN
;
A
#
# COMPACT_ATOMS: atom_id res chain seq x y z
N MET A 1 -11.40 -20.12 14.95
CA MET A 1 -11.34 -20.64 13.57
C MET A 1 -9.93 -20.34 13.08
N ILE A 2 -9.16 -21.35 12.72
CA ILE A 2 -7.80 -21.17 12.16
C ILE A 2 -7.99 -21.20 10.64
N SER A 3 -7.62 -20.12 9.95
CA SER A 3 -7.61 -20.06 8.50
C SER A 3 -6.42 -20.85 7.95
N GLU A 4 -6.61 -21.60 6.89
CA GLU A 4 -5.53 -22.31 6.17
C GLU A 4 -4.59 -21.34 5.43
N GLY A 5 -4.93 -20.08 5.34
CA GLY A 5 -4.17 -19.02 4.69
C GLY A 5 -5.01 -18.17 3.76
N LEU A 6 -4.39 -17.13 3.19
CA LEU A 6 -4.98 -16.28 2.17
C LEU A 6 -4.52 -16.76 0.78
N VAL A 7 -5.46 -17.08 -0.10
CA VAL A 7 -5.16 -17.40 -1.50
C VAL A 7 -4.95 -16.11 -2.27
N PRO A 8 -3.75 -15.85 -2.80
CA PRO A 8 -3.48 -14.62 -3.55
C PRO A 8 -4.21 -14.62 -4.89
N VAL A 9 -4.46 -13.43 -5.43
CA VAL A 9 -4.99 -13.29 -6.79
C VAL A 9 -3.93 -13.65 -7.84
N PHE A 10 -4.39 -14.00 -9.06
CA PHE A 10 -3.47 -14.14 -10.19
C PHE A 10 -3.26 -12.75 -10.88
N PRO A 11 -2.00 -12.42 -11.22
CA PRO A 11 -0.76 -13.12 -10.92
C PRO A 11 -0.34 -12.95 -9.46
N SER A 12 0.11 -14.03 -8.81
CA SER A 12 0.55 -14.04 -7.40
C SER A 12 1.91 -13.38 -7.22
N LYS A 13 1.93 -12.08 -7.45
CA LYS A 13 3.09 -11.19 -7.26
C LYS A 13 2.82 -10.22 -6.12
N THR A 14 3.89 -9.63 -5.55
CA THR A 14 3.79 -8.76 -4.38
C THR A 14 2.80 -7.61 -4.58
N PHE A 15 3.06 -6.71 -5.54
CA PHE A 15 2.22 -5.53 -5.72
C PHE A 15 0.79 -5.85 -6.16
N PRO A 16 0.55 -6.71 -7.20
CA PRO A 16 -0.80 -7.11 -7.55
C PRO A 16 -1.62 -7.65 -6.39
N SER A 17 -1.03 -8.57 -5.59
CA SER A 17 -1.76 -9.18 -4.46
C SER A 17 -2.04 -8.18 -3.32
N HIS A 18 -1.06 -7.35 -2.94
CA HIS A 18 -1.25 -6.37 -1.88
C HIS A 18 -2.26 -5.28 -2.27
N LEU A 19 -2.24 -4.83 -3.52
CA LEU A 19 -3.23 -3.87 -4.01
C LEU A 19 -4.63 -4.48 -4.08
N SER A 20 -4.76 -5.73 -4.50
CA SER A 20 -6.06 -6.42 -4.47
C SER A 20 -6.65 -6.51 -3.06
N ILE A 21 -5.83 -6.72 -2.03
CA ILE A 21 -6.28 -6.74 -0.63
C ILE A 21 -6.86 -5.39 -0.22
N VAL A 22 -6.19 -4.29 -0.56
CA VAL A 22 -6.57 -2.95 -0.06
C VAL A 22 -7.56 -2.20 -0.95
N THR A 23 -7.79 -2.67 -2.17
CA THR A 23 -8.76 -2.07 -3.11
C THR A 23 -10.03 -2.91 -3.26
N GLY A 24 -9.98 -4.20 -2.89
CA GLY A 24 -11.05 -5.15 -3.18
C GLY A 24 -11.20 -5.48 -4.67
N ASN A 25 -10.27 -5.07 -5.52
CA ASN A 25 -10.30 -5.23 -6.96
C ASN A 25 -9.26 -6.23 -7.46
N TYR A 26 -9.52 -6.85 -8.61
CA TYR A 26 -8.53 -7.65 -9.31
C TYR A 26 -7.48 -6.77 -10.01
N PRO A 27 -6.28 -7.31 -10.32
CA PRO A 27 -5.19 -6.57 -10.97
C PRO A 27 -5.57 -5.80 -12.22
N VAL A 28 -6.47 -6.35 -13.03
CA VAL A 28 -6.98 -5.69 -14.25
C VAL A 28 -7.77 -4.41 -13.95
N ASN A 29 -8.36 -4.30 -12.75
CA ASN A 29 -9.19 -3.16 -12.36
C ASN A 29 -8.43 -2.12 -11.52
N HIS A 30 -7.34 -2.52 -10.85
CA HIS A 30 -6.51 -1.57 -10.09
C HIS A 30 -5.24 -1.14 -10.82
N GLY A 31 -5.01 -1.62 -12.05
CA GLY A 31 -3.97 -1.17 -12.96
C GLY A 31 -2.62 -1.88 -12.78
N ILE A 32 -2.33 -2.49 -11.64
CA ILE A 32 -1.02 -3.13 -11.37
C ILE A 32 -1.11 -4.65 -11.61
N ILE A 33 -0.77 -5.08 -12.81
CA ILE A 33 -0.85 -6.49 -13.23
C ILE A 33 0.45 -7.27 -12.99
N SER A 34 1.56 -6.60 -12.69
CA SER A 34 2.84 -7.23 -12.41
C SER A 34 3.75 -6.30 -11.58
N ASN A 35 4.77 -6.88 -10.93
CA ASN A 35 5.87 -6.12 -10.32
C ASN A 35 6.74 -5.39 -11.37
N ARG A 36 6.65 -5.79 -12.64
CA ARG A 36 7.24 -5.09 -13.79
C ARG A 36 6.30 -5.25 -14.97
N MET A 37 5.87 -4.14 -15.54
CA MET A 37 4.99 -4.11 -16.71
C MET A 37 5.30 -2.87 -17.56
N TYR A 38 5.10 -2.99 -18.87
CA TYR A 38 5.19 -1.89 -19.80
C TYR A 38 3.78 -1.44 -20.19
N ASP A 39 3.55 -0.15 -20.13
CA ASP A 39 2.32 0.46 -20.56
C ASP A 39 2.52 1.21 -21.88
N GLN A 40 1.69 0.90 -22.87
CA GLN A 40 1.81 1.47 -24.21
C GLN A 40 1.27 2.91 -24.29
N GLU A 41 0.26 3.24 -23.50
CA GLU A 41 -0.33 4.57 -23.47
C GLU A 41 0.62 5.57 -22.83
N PHE A 42 1.22 5.20 -21.68
CA PHE A 42 2.24 6.02 -21.03
C PHE A 42 3.59 5.94 -21.71
N ASN A 43 3.83 4.92 -22.55
CA ASN A 43 5.14 4.61 -23.14
C ASN A 43 6.24 4.48 -22.07
N GLU A 44 5.88 3.89 -20.93
CA GLU A 44 6.74 3.77 -19.75
C GLU A 44 6.68 2.37 -19.14
N THR A 45 7.70 2.05 -18.35
CA THR A 45 7.75 0.80 -17.58
C THR A 45 7.53 1.08 -16.10
N TYR A 46 6.47 0.48 -15.53
CA TYR A 46 6.34 0.32 -14.10
C TYR A 46 7.28 -0.78 -13.61
N TYR A 47 8.01 -0.54 -12.53
CA TYR A 47 8.77 -1.59 -11.83
C TYR A 47 9.00 -1.22 -10.37
N ILE A 48 9.14 -2.24 -9.49
CA ILE A 48 9.29 -2.07 -8.03
C ILE A 48 10.77 -2.09 -7.57
N GLY A 49 11.72 -2.05 -8.49
CA GLY A 49 13.16 -2.11 -8.17
C GLY A 49 13.69 -0.80 -7.56
N GLN A 50 14.87 -0.91 -6.98
CA GLN A 50 15.57 0.24 -6.39
C GLN A 50 15.73 1.38 -7.40
N GLY A 51 15.43 2.60 -6.97
CA GLY A 51 15.51 3.81 -7.81
C GLY A 51 14.32 4.03 -8.74
N SER A 52 13.32 3.14 -8.72
CA SER A 52 12.08 3.34 -9.48
C SER A 52 11.27 4.50 -8.91
N LYS A 53 10.88 5.43 -9.78
CA LYS A 53 9.91 6.48 -9.45
C LYS A 53 8.47 6.04 -9.72
N ALA A 54 8.27 4.93 -10.44
CA ALA A 54 6.96 4.47 -10.81
C ALA A 54 6.08 4.11 -9.60
N VAL A 55 6.69 3.57 -8.54
CA VAL A 55 5.97 3.17 -7.31
C VAL A 55 5.28 4.35 -6.61
N VAL A 56 5.84 5.55 -6.72
CA VAL A 56 5.30 6.77 -6.10
C VAL A 56 4.46 7.61 -7.07
N ASP A 57 4.40 7.24 -8.34
CA ASP A 57 3.63 7.95 -9.36
C ASP A 57 2.17 7.47 -9.36
N PRO A 58 1.21 8.34 -9.00
CA PRO A 58 -0.19 7.95 -8.83
C PRO A 58 -0.87 7.51 -10.14
N LYS A 59 -0.35 7.86 -11.31
CA LYS A 59 -0.96 7.52 -12.62
C LYS A 59 -1.14 6.00 -12.84
N TRP A 60 -0.34 5.19 -12.13
CA TRP A 60 -0.38 3.74 -12.26
C TRP A 60 -1.51 3.07 -11.48
N TYR A 61 -2.15 3.78 -10.54
CA TYR A 61 -3.11 3.22 -9.60
C TYR A 61 -4.53 3.64 -9.94
N GLU A 62 -5.30 2.72 -10.51
CA GLU A 62 -6.64 2.99 -11.04
C GLU A 62 -7.78 2.78 -10.03
N SER A 63 -7.47 2.20 -8.87
CA SER A 63 -8.48 1.92 -7.84
C SER A 63 -8.13 2.58 -6.52
N GLU A 64 -9.17 2.96 -5.78
CA GLU A 64 -9.07 3.57 -4.46
C GLU A 64 -8.66 2.53 -3.41
N PRO A 65 -7.48 2.65 -2.77
CA PRO A 65 -7.13 1.79 -1.65
C PRO A 65 -7.79 2.27 -0.35
N ILE A 66 -7.97 1.36 0.59
CA ILE A 66 -8.72 1.60 1.84
C ILE A 66 -8.19 2.79 2.66
N TRP A 67 -6.89 3.07 2.65
CA TRP A 67 -6.36 4.25 3.36
C TRP A 67 -6.87 5.56 2.75
N VAL A 68 -7.10 5.62 1.43
CA VAL A 68 -7.70 6.80 0.78
C VAL A 68 -9.12 6.99 1.25
N THR A 69 -9.91 5.93 1.34
CA THR A 69 -11.28 5.97 1.90
C THR A 69 -11.28 6.47 3.34
N VAL A 70 -10.33 6.00 4.16
CA VAL A 70 -10.17 6.44 5.56
C VAL A 70 -9.85 7.93 5.64
N GLU A 71 -8.85 8.41 4.88
CA GLU A 71 -8.43 9.82 4.86
C GLU A 71 -9.53 10.73 4.31
N LYS A 72 -10.24 10.33 3.26
CA LYS A 72 -11.41 11.06 2.73
C LYS A 72 -12.53 11.22 3.76
N SER A 73 -12.65 10.29 4.68
CA SER A 73 -13.63 10.33 5.76
C SER A 73 -13.20 11.20 6.95
N GLY A 74 -12.06 11.89 6.86
CA GLY A 74 -11.50 12.71 7.95
C GLY A 74 -10.89 11.89 9.08
N LEU A 75 -10.68 10.60 8.87
CA LEU A 75 -10.01 9.69 9.78
C LEU A 75 -8.52 9.57 9.42
N LYS A 76 -7.72 8.97 10.29
CA LYS A 76 -6.29 8.81 10.10
C LYS A 76 -5.93 7.36 9.79
N SER A 77 -5.12 7.17 8.77
CA SER A 77 -4.50 5.91 8.43
C SER A 77 -2.99 5.96 8.60
N MET A 78 -2.38 4.84 8.97
CA MET A 78 -0.93 4.70 9.07
C MET A 78 -0.47 3.41 8.40
N THR A 79 0.64 3.49 7.66
CA THR A 79 1.14 2.33 6.93
C THR A 79 2.62 2.12 7.15
N MET A 80 2.99 0.89 7.51
CA MET A 80 4.36 0.45 7.64
C MET A 80 4.70 -0.46 6.47
N PHE A 81 5.41 0.09 5.48
CA PHE A 81 5.93 -0.62 4.30
C PHE A 81 4.88 -1.26 3.39
N TRP A 82 3.62 -0.81 3.45
CA TRP A 82 2.61 -1.38 2.56
C TRP A 82 2.83 -0.91 1.12
N PRO A 83 2.85 -1.84 0.14
CA PRO A 83 3.03 -1.49 -1.27
C PRO A 83 2.11 -0.39 -1.75
N ALA A 84 2.65 0.60 -2.46
CA ALA A 84 1.96 1.77 -3.01
C ALA A 84 1.49 2.83 -1.98
N SER A 85 1.67 2.63 -0.67
CA SER A 85 1.22 3.61 0.31
C SER A 85 2.01 4.91 0.31
N GLU A 86 3.18 4.95 -0.33
CA GLU A 86 3.98 6.16 -0.57
C GLU A 86 3.49 7.01 -1.75
N ALA A 87 2.60 6.48 -2.60
CA ALA A 87 2.01 7.23 -3.71
C ALA A 87 0.81 8.07 -3.25
N GLU A 88 0.65 9.25 -3.86
CA GLU A 88 -0.50 10.14 -3.60
C GLU A 88 -1.70 9.72 -4.46
N ILE A 89 -2.27 8.56 -4.15
CA ILE A 89 -3.36 7.98 -4.92
C ILE A 89 -4.63 8.82 -4.73
N MET A 90 -5.21 9.28 -5.84
CA MET A 90 -6.43 10.13 -5.84
C MET A 90 -6.32 11.37 -4.93
N GLY A 91 -5.09 11.91 -4.79
CA GLY A 91 -4.82 13.11 -3.99
C GLY A 91 -4.66 12.85 -2.49
N TYR A 92 -4.57 11.59 -2.05
CA TYR A 92 -4.43 11.22 -0.65
C TYR A 92 -3.26 10.27 -0.42
N ARG A 93 -2.60 10.46 0.72
CA ARG A 93 -1.65 9.51 1.32
C ARG A 93 -2.10 9.14 2.72
N PRO A 94 -1.62 8.02 3.29
CA PRO A 94 -1.78 7.81 4.73
C PRO A 94 -1.24 9.00 5.53
N THR A 95 -1.85 9.29 6.69
CA THR A 95 -1.39 10.35 7.61
C THR A 95 0.08 10.17 8.00
N GLU A 96 0.50 8.92 8.25
CA GLU A 96 1.91 8.54 8.37
C GLU A 96 2.17 7.29 7.53
N TYR A 97 3.32 7.28 6.85
CA TYR A 97 3.76 6.12 6.08
C TYR A 97 5.28 6.03 6.09
N PHE A 98 5.79 4.82 5.89
CA PHE A 98 7.21 4.58 5.73
C PHE A 98 7.49 3.96 4.36
N VAL A 99 8.46 4.52 3.65
CA VAL A 99 9.02 3.93 2.44
C VAL A 99 9.73 2.63 2.80
N TYR A 100 9.53 1.59 2.00
CA TYR A 100 10.07 0.27 2.28
C TYR A 100 11.59 0.28 2.49
N ASP A 101 11.99 -0.26 3.63
CA ASP A 101 13.38 -0.54 3.97
C ASP A 101 13.50 -1.97 4.51
N GLY A 102 14.09 -2.85 3.73
CA GLY A 102 14.27 -4.25 4.08
C GLY A 102 15.27 -4.50 5.22
N SER A 103 16.04 -3.48 5.64
CA SER A 103 16.97 -3.58 6.78
C SER A 103 16.29 -3.44 8.14
N VAL A 104 15.06 -2.89 8.17
CA VAL A 104 14.28 -2.72 9.41
C VAL A 104 13.74 -4.07 9.88
N SER A 105 14.09 -4.44 11.10
CA SER A 105 13.68 -5.72 11.70
C SER A 105 12.15 -5.82 11.88
N HIS A 106 11.63 -7.03 11.97
CA HIS A 106 10.20 -7.23 12.26
C HIS A 106 9.79 -6.64 13.61
N ASP A 107 10.66 -6.74 14.63
CA ASP A 107 10.42 -6.18 15.96
C ASP A 107 10.30 -4.66 15.89
N ASP A 108 11.15 -3.98 15.11
CA ASP A 108 11.08 -2.54 14.95
C ASP A 108 9.80 -2.09 14.23
N ARG A 109 9.36 -2.88 13.24
CA ARG A 109 8.07 -2.64 12.57
C ARG A 109 6.90 -2.77 13.54
N ILE A 110 6.88 -3.82 14.35
CA ILE A 110 5.87 -4.04 15.40
C ILE A 110 5.91 -2.90 16.43
N ASN A 111 7.10 -2.52 16.90
CA ASN A 111 7.28 -1.43 17.84
C ASN A 111 6.77 -0.09 17.27
N GLN A 112 6.90 0.13 15.97
CA GLN A 112 6.33 1.32 15.33
C GLN A 112 4.79 1.30 15.38
N VAL A 113 4.17 0.16 15.10
CA VAL A 113 2.70 0.00 15.22
C VAL A 113 2.24 0.24 16.66
N LEU A 114 2.95 -0.30 17.65
CA LEU A 114 2.64 -0.07 19.06
C LEU A 114 2.73 1.41 19.43
N ARG A 115 3.75 2.13 18.95
CA ARG A 115 3.84 3.61 19.13
C ARG A 115 2.63 4.34 18.57
N TRP A 116 2.13 3.94 17.39
CA TRP A 116 0.94 4.55 16.80
C TRP A 116 -0.33 4.30 17.62
N ILE A 117 -0.46 3.10 18.20
CA ILE A 117 -1.58 2.74 19.07
C ILE A 117 -1.57 3.59 20.35
N ASP A 118 -0.39 3.96 20.85
CA ASP A 118 -0.21 4.78 22.05
C ASP A 118 -0.32 6.29 21.81
N TYR A 119 -0.54 6.73 20.57
CA TYR A 119 -0.76 8.14 20.28
C TYR A 119 -1.97 8.70 21.05
N SER A 120 -1.92 9.99 21.37
CA SER A 120 -3.05 10.72 21.95
C SER A 120 -4.30 10.57 21.07
N LYS A 121 -5.49 10.70 21.66
CA LYS A 121 -6.77 10.55 20.97
C LYS A 121 -6.85 11.32 19.65
N GLU A 122 -6.24 12.50 19.59
CA GLU A 122 -6.25 13.39 18.42
C GLU A 122 -5.34 12.89 17.28
N LYS A 123 -4.29 12.13 17.61
CA LYS A 123 -3.31 11.61 16.65
C LYS A 123 -3.51 10.13 16.32
N LYS A 124 -4.30 9.43 17.14
CA LYS A 124 -4.48 7.99 17.05
C LYS A 124 -5.07 7.60 15.69
N PRO A 125 -4.48 6.63 14.98
CA PRO A 125 -5.04 6.14 13.73
C PRO A 125 -6.33 5.36 13.95
N SER A 126 -7.22 5.44 12.96
CA SER A 126 -8.39 4.58 12.84
C SER A 126 -8.11 3.32 12.05
N PHE A 127 -7.01 3.34 11.30
CA PHE A 127 -6.60 2.24 10.44
C PHE A 127 -5.08 2.13 10.35
N ILE A 128 -4.55 0.91 10.47
CA ILE A 128 -3.11 0.61 10.36
C ILE A 128 -2.91 -0.55 9.40
N LEU A 129 -1.92 -0.42 8.51
CA LEU A 129 -1.38 -1.51 7.70
C LEU A 129 0.07 -1.77 8.07
N LEU A 130 0.41 -3.05 8.22
CA LEU A 130 1.76 -3.52 8.46
C LEU A 130 2.13 -4.59 7.42
N ASN A 131 3.33 -4.46 6.83
CA ASN A 131 3.92 -5.45 5.92
C ASN A 131 5.29 -5.91 6.45
#